data_c41eeccf1938bff5c09cdc70926b1e32
#
_entry.id   c41eeccf1938bff5c09cdc70926b1e32
#
_cell.length_a   1.000
_cell.length_b   1.000
_cell.length_c   1.000
_cell.angle_alpha   90.00
_cell.angle_beta   90.00
_cell.angle_gamma   90.00
#
_symmetry.space_group_name_H-M   'P 1'
#
loop_
_entity.id
_entity.type
_entity.pdbx_description
1 polymer ?
#
loop_
_entity_poly.entity_id
_entity_poly.type
_entity_poly.pdbx_seq_one_letter_code
_entity_poly.pdbx_strand_id
1 'polypeptide(L)'
;MLVHNGNIITHNSKWFGSWYSPIPVPLGCVRVRTSDGLPPTVPSGVQTSTSFESATLVTGTTDVYDVYKSGTNFNYLCLYCTNITEILDSNIPHVTSMRSAFASCSSLTYVDIEKFDTSRIIDMWGLFRACGALTSIPMIKTDNAQDVQFMFEYCYYVETGILDMYNQLTTQAAPPPLYQGCFTFCGTYTESGTAENNQLPAIWRT
;
A
#
# COMPACT_ATOMS: atom_id res chain seq x y z
N MET A 1 -0.46 -23.72 23.97
CA MET A 1 -1.13 -22.50 24.43
C MET A 1 -0.06 -21.63 25.06
N LEU A 2 0.33 -20.53 24.40
CA LEU A 2 1.31 -19.59 24.94
C LEU A 2 0.53 -18.42 25.57
N VAL A 3 0.88 -18.09 26.80
CA VAL A 3 0.30 -16.95 27.53
C VAL A 3 1.43 -15.96 27.84
N HIS A 4 1.29 -14.70 27.43
CA HIS A 4 2.20 -13.62 27.81
C HIS A 4 1.40 -12.49 28.44
N ASN A 5 1.79 -12.04 29.63
CA ASN A 5 1.12 -10.99 30.41
C ASN A 5 -0.41 -11.19 30.57
N GLY A 6 -0.85 -12.43 30.77
CA GLY A 6 -2.26 -12.75 31.04
C GLY A 6 -3.16 -12.87 29.80
N ASN A 7 -2.65 -12.69 28.60
CA ASN A 7 -3.43 -12.82 27.36
C ASN A 7 -3.11 -14.15 26.64
N ILE A 8 -4.18 -14.81 26.17
CA ILE A 8 -4.08 -16.07 25.40
C ILE A 8 -3.67 -15.74 23.97
N ILE A 9 -2.55 -16.32 23.50
CA ILE A 9 -2.10 -16.21 22.12
C ILE A 9 -2.74 -17.36 21.33
N THR A 10 -3.69 -17.05 20.43
CA THR A 10 -4.28 -18.04 19.51
C THR A 10 -3.62 -17.95 18.14
N HIS A 11 -3.41 -19.11 17.50
CA HIS A 11 -2.65 -19.25 16.24
C HIS A 11 -3.24 -18.59 14.99
N ASN A 12 -4.40 -17.96 15.08
CA ASN A 12 -5.11 -17.34 13.92
C ASN A 12 -5.45 -15.87 14.10
N SER A 13 -4.81 -15.18 15.04
CA SER A 13 -5.11 -13.77 15.23
C SER A 13 -4.12 -12.90 14.45
N LYS A 14 -4.63 -11.92 13.71
CA LYS A 14 -3.95 -10.76 13.12
C LYS A 14 -3.04 -9.97 14.12
N TRP A 15 -2.70 -10.57 15.24
CA TRP A 15 -2.04 -9.95 16.39
C TRP A 15 -0.52 -9.81 16.24
N PHE A 16 0.09 -10.46 15.25
CA PHE A 16 1.54 -10.31 15.04
C PHE A 16 1.94 -8.91 14.56
N GLY A 17 1.01 -8.13 13.98
CA GLY A 17 1.29 -6.75 13.55
C GLY A 17 1.33 -5.72 14.69
N SER A 18 0.66 -5.96 15.82
CA SER A 18 0.56 -4.96 16.90
C SER A 18 1.69 -4.98 17.93
N TRP A 19 2.57 -5.97 17.88
CA TRP A 19 3.68 -6.09 18.85
C TRP A 19 4.83 -5.12 18.59
N TYR A 20 4.87 -4.47 17.42
CA TYR A 20 5.92 -3.53 17.04
C TYR A 20 5.58 -2.07 17.32
N SER A 21 4.51 -1.80 18.08
CA SER A 21 3.97 -0.46 18.28
C SER A 21 4.36 0.30 19.56
N PRO A 22 5.35 -0.03 20.38
CA PRO A 22 5.79 0.95 21.36
C PRO A 22 6.78 1.97 20.79
N ILE A 23 7.35 1.72 19.58
CA ILE A 23 8.29 2.67 18.97
C ILE A 23 7.53 3.53 17.98
N PRO A 24 7.35 4.84 18.23
CA PRO A 24 6.68 5.74 17.31
C PRO A 24 7.36 5.74 15.94
N VAL A 25 6.58 5.84 14.86
CA VAL A 25 7.13 6.06 13.53
C VAL A 25 7.72 7.47 13.46
N PRO A 26 8.99 7.64 13.09
CA PRO A 26 9.59 8.97 12.95
C PRO A 26 8.87 9.82 11.89
N LEU A 27 8.91 11.13 12.07
CA LEU A 27 8.31 12.07 11.12
C LEU A 27 8.94 11.92 9.73
N GLY A 28 8.12 11.87 8.69
CA GLY A 28 8.55 11.67 7.31
C GLY A 28 8.82 10.20 6.96
N CYS A 29 8.44 9.24 7.81
CA CYS A 29 8.63 7.82 7.56
C CYS A 29 7.35 7.08 7.23
N VAL A 30 7.49 6.06 6.37
CA VAL A 30 6.54 4.96 6.22
C VAL A 30 7.22 3.69 6.75
N ARG A 31 6.56 2.97 7.65
CA ARG A 31 7.04 1.72 8.21
C ARG A 31 6.61 0.54 7.36
N VAL A 32 7.57 -0.26 6.94
CA VAL A 32 7.34 -1.42 6.07
C VAL A 32 8.00 -2.68 6.64
N ARG A 33 7.48 -3.86 6.27
CA ARG A 33 8.15 -5.14 6.48
C ARG A 33 8.69 -5.67 5.17
N THR A 34 9.83 -6.38 5.24
CA THR A 34 10.47 -7.03 4.10
C THR A 34 10.53 -8.54 4.27
N SER A 35 10.53 -9.29 3.16
CA SER A 35 10.52 -10.77 3.18
C SER A 35 11.87 -11.41 3.52
N ASP A 36 12.96 -10.67 3.34
CA ASP A 36 14.34 -11.16 3.39
C ASP A 36 15.18 -10.56 4.53
N GLY A 37 14.57 -9.68 5.34
CA GLY A 37 15.26 -8.96 6.42
C GLY A 37 16.25 -7.89 5.92
N LEU A 38 16.30 -7.63 4.62
CA LEU A 38 17.10 -6.54 4.04
C LEU A 38 16.24 -5.27 3.89
N PRO A 39 16.86 -4.08 3.83
CA PRO A 39 16.14 -2.84 3.51
C PRO A 39 15.33 -3.00 2.21
N PRO A 40 14.27 -2.19 2.00
CA PRO A 40 13.57 -2.15 0.72
C PRO A 40 14.55 -2.03 -0.44
N THR A 41 14.50 -2.99 -1.37
CA THR A 41 15.48 -3.11 -2.45
C THR A 41 14.83 -3.27 -3.81
N VAL A 42 15.45 -2.64 -4.80
CA VAL A 42 15.12 -2.81 -6.23
C VAL A 42 15.96 -3.97 -6.77
N PRO A 43 15.36 -4.93 -7.47
CA PRO A 43 16.13 -6.03 -8.08
C PRO A 43 17.24 -5.55 -9.01
N SER A 44 18.34 -6.29 -9.06
CA SER A 44 19.47 -5.98 -9.95
C SER A 44 19.01 -5.96 -11.43
N GLY A 45 19.45 -4.98 -12.18
CA GLY A 45 19.12 -4.81 -13.61
C GLY A 45 17.86 -3.96 -13.89
N VAL A 46 17.10 -3.58 -12.88
CA VAL A 46 15.99 -2.62 -13.03
C VAL A 46 16.56 -1.20 -12.98
N GLN A 47 16.43 -0.46 -14.09
CA GLN A 47 16.92 0.92 -14.21
C GLN A 47 15.92 1.94 -13.65
N THR A 48 15.64 1.84 -12.36
CA THR A 48 14.80 2.82 -11.65
C THR A 48 15.42 3.08 -10.29
N SER A 49 15.29 4.28 -9.79
CA SER A 49 15.69 4.63 -8.44
C SER A 49 14.43 4.83 -7.57
N THR A 50 14.41 4.15 -6.45
CA THR A 50 13.54 4.55 -5.33
C THR A 50 13.88 5.99 -4.93
N SER A 51 12.93 6.71 -4.38
CA SER A 51 13.16 8.10 -3.98
C SER A 51 13.37 8.30 -2.48
N PHE A 52 13.34 7.24 -1.68
CA PHE A 52 13.62 7.37 -0.25
C PHE A 52 15.10 7.75 -0.01
N GLU A 53 15.33 8.50 1.06
CA GLU A 53 16.66 8.99 1.46
C GLU A 53 17.37 8.02 2.38
N SER A 54 16.60 7.29 3.20
CA SER A 54 17.14 6.23 4.07
C SER A 54 16.08 5.20 4.41
N ALA A 55 16.54 3.98 4.77
CA ALA A 55 15.73 2.95 5.38
C ALA A 55 16.45 2.44 6.63
N THR A 56 15.84 2.61 7.80
CA THR A 56 16.44 2.28 9.09
C THR A 56 15.72 1.12 9.73
N LEU A 57 16.45 0.07 10.11
CA LEU A 57 15.91 -1.08 10.81
C LEU A 57 15.31 -0.64 12.15
N VAL A 58 14.06 -1.02 12.41
CA VAL A 58 13.37 -0.71 13.66
C VAL A 58 13.96 -1.56 14.79
N THR A 59 14.36 -0.91 15.88
CA THR A 59 14.99 -1.57 17.02
C THR A 59 14.15 -2.74 17.54
N GLY A 60 14.76 -3.89 17.70
CA GLY A 60 14.11 -5.12 18.18
C GLY A 60 13.39 -5.92 17.11
N THR A 61 13.50 -5.52 15.85
CA THR A 61 13.01 -6.29 14.69
C THR A 61 14.16 -6.77 13.83
N THR A 62 13.88 -7.68 12.90
CA THR A 62 14.86 -8.20 11.93
C THR A 62 14.49 -7.89 10.50
N ASP A 63 13.28 -7.38 10.26
CA ASP A 63 12.65 -7.30 8.95
C ASP A 63 11.74 -6.05 8.78
N VAL A 64 11.67 -5.18 9.81
CA VAL A 64 10.84 -3.98 9.76
C VAL A 64 11.71 -2.73 9.65
N TYR A 65 11.39 -1.89 8.68
CA TYR A 65 12.16 -0.68 8.35
C TYR A 65 11.29 0.57 8.38
N ASP A 66 11.83 1.65 8.92
CA ASP A 66 11.31 3.00 8.73
C ASP A 66 11.98 3.61 7.49
N VAL A 67 11.20 3.79 6.43
CA VAL A 67 11.62 4.35 5.15
C VAL A 67 11.38 5.85 5.17
N TYR A 68 12.44 6.63 5.17
CA TYR A 68 12.40 8.09 5.32
C TYR A 68 12.53 8.82 3.98
N LYS A 69 11.74 9.88 3.85
CA LYS A 69 11.88 10.91 2.83
C LYS A 69 11.48 12.27 3.37
N SER A 70 12.22 13.29 3.02
CA SER A 70 11.91 14.68 3.34
C SER A 70 10.87 15.29 2.38
N GLY A 71 10.20 16.35 2.84
CA GLY A 71 9.29 17.15 2.01
C GLY A 71 7.88 16.57 1.87
N THR A 72 7.15 17.07 0.88
CA THR A 72 5.72 16.79 0.68
C THR A 72 5.45 15.81 -0.48
N ASN A 73 6.48 15.42 -1.20
CA ASN A 73 6.40 14.58 -2.40
C ASN A 73 7.11 13.25 -2.18
N PHE A 74 6.33 12.19 -2.00
CA PHE A 74 6.80 10.81 -1.83
C PHE A 74 6.65 9.97 -3.10
N ASN A 75 6.63 10.62 -4.25
CA ASN A 75 6.57 9.92 -5.54
C ASN A 75 7.73 8.94 -5.67
N TYR A 76 7.42 7.72 -6.13
CA TYR A 76 8.40 6.64 -6.33
C TYR A 76 9.14 6.20 -5.06
N LEU A 77 8.57 6.41 -3.86
CA LEU A 77 9.21 6.15 -2.57
C LEU A 77 9.90 4.77 -2.55
N CYS A 78 9.14 3.71 -2.82
CA CYS A 78 9.58 2.32 -2.85
C CYS A 78 9.27 1.66 -4.20
N LEU A 79 9.34 2.42 -5.30
CA LEU A 79 9.07 1.89 -6.64
C LEU A 79 9.98 0.68 -6.93
N TYR A 80 9.38 -0.44 -7.36
CA TYR A 80 10.07 -1.73 -7.61
C TYR A 80 10.76 -2.38 -6.40
N CYS A 81 10.42 -2.00 -5.17
CA CYS A 81 10.91 -2.71 -3.98
C CYS A 81 10.17 -4.03 -3.82
N THR A 82 10.62 -5.07 -4.51
CA THR A 82 9.93 -6.36 -4.59
C THR A 82 9.98 -7.18 -3.31
N ASN A 83 10.80 -6.81 -2.34
CA ASN A 83 10.90 -7.48 -1.04
C ASN A 83 9.96 -6.89 0.03
N ILE A 84 9.22 -5.82 -0.23
CA ILE A 84 8.21 -5.30 0.71
C ILE A 84 6.99 -6.22 0.71
N THR A 85 6.61 -6.70 1.90
CA THR A 85 5.44 -7.57 2.12
C THR A 85 4.28 -6.88 2.81
N GLU A 86 4.57 -5.88 3.65
CA GLU A 86 3.56 -5.18 4.43
C GLU A 86 3.87 -3.68 4.57
N ILE A 87 2.83 -2.84 4.56
CA ILE A 87 2.88 -1.46 5.03
C ILE A 87 2.18 -1.42 6.38
N LEU A 88 2.92 -1.08 7.45
CA LEU A 88 2.50 -1.25 8.84
C LEU A 88 2.02 0.04 9.50
N ASP A 89 2.62 1.19 9.15
CA ASP A 89 2.35 2.45 9.83
C ASP A 89 2.94 3.62 9.03
N SER A 90 2.52 4.86 9.34
CA SER A 90 3.12 6.05 8.73
C SER A 90 3.03 7.28 9.63
N ASN A 91 4.00 8.18 9.49
CA ASN A 91 3.98 9.51 10.08
C ASN A 91 4.36 10.54 9.02
N ILE A 92 3.41 10.82 8.11
CA ILE A 92 3.60 11.62 6.89
C ILE A 92 2.60 12.78 6.79
N PRO A 93 2.41 13.60 7.84
CA PRO A 93 1.32 14.60 7.89
C PRO A 93 1.43 15.74 6.88
N HIS A 94 2.58 15.90 6.23
CA HIS A 94 2.78 16.95 5.20
C HIS A 94 2.78 16.41 3.77
N VAL A 95 2.71 15.09 3.59
CA VAL A 95 2.79 14.49 2.26
C VAL A 95 1.49 14.69 1.52
N THR A 96 1.58 15.15 0.27
CA THR A 96 0.43 15.40 -0.60
C THR A 96 0.48 14.61 -1.89
N SER A 97 1.63 14.02 -2.25
CA SER A 97 1.77 13.20 -3.45
C SER A 97 2.54 11.92 -3.15
N MET A 98 1.97 10.79 -3.55
CA MET A 98 2.53 9.44 -3.46
C MET A 98 2.44 8.70 -4.81
N ARG A 99 2.60 9.43 -5.92
CA ARG A 99 2.59 8.85 -7.28
C ARG A 99 3.55 7.69 -7.38
N SER A 100 3.03 6.50 -7.72
CA SER A 100 3.80 5.26 -7.86
C SER A 100 4.68 4.91 -6.63
N ALA A 101 4.30 5.36 -5.43
CA ALA A 101 5.16 5.19 -4.25
C ALA A 101 5.45 3.73 -3.90
N PHE A 102 4.52 2.83 -4.16
CA PHE A 102 4.66 1.38 -3.96
C PHE A 102 4.39 0.60 -5.25
N ALA A 103 4.50 1.24 -6.42
CA ALA A 103 4.29 0.54 -7.67
C ALA A 103 5.33 -0.58 -7.87
N SER A 104 4.86 -1.72 -8.36
CA SER A 104 5.68 -2.94 -8.57
C SER A 104 6.32 -3.50 -7.29
N CYS A 105 5.75 -3.22 -6.12
CA CYS A 105 6.04 -3.98 -4.90
C CYS A 105 5.35 -5.34 -5.00
N SER A 106 5.91 -6.25 -5.79
CA SER A 106 5.25 -7.49 -6.21
C SER A 106 5.00 -8.50 -5.09
N SER A 107 5.65 -8.35 -3.94
CA SER A 107 5.42 -9.17 -2.73
C SER A 107 4.49 -8.51 -1.71
N LEU A 108 3.97 -7.31 -1.97
CA LEU A 108 3.07 -6.61 -1.05
C LEU A 108 1.74 -7.35 -0.93
N THR A 109 1.43 -7.81 0.29
CA THR A 109 0.20 -8.57 0.62
C THR A 109 -0.73 -7.84 1.57
N TYR A 110 -0.21 -6.89 2.36
CA TYR A 110 -0.98 -6.24 3.42
C TYR A 110 -0.63 -4.75 3.58
N VAL A 111 -1.67 -3.95 3.82
CA VAL A 111 -1.56 -2.53 4.21
C VAL A 111 -2.41 -2.31 5.46
N ASP A 112 -1.81 -1.81 6.55
CA ASP A 112 -2.54 -1.41 7.75
C ASP A 112 -3.27 -0.08 7.49
N ILE A 113 -4.53 -0.19 7.05
CA ILE A 113 -5.35 0.97 6.64
C ILE A 113 -5.70 1.92 7.80
N GLU A 114 -5.57 1.49 9.05
CA GLU A 114 -5.83 2.32 10.21
C GLU A 114 -4.63 3.23 10.54
N LYS A 115 -3.42 2.79 10.18
CA LYS A 115 -2.16 3.46 10.49
C LYS A 115 -1.48 4.10 9.28
N PHE A 116 -1.73 3.60 8.09
CA PHE A 116 -1.26 4.22 6.85
C PHE A 116 -2.19 5.40 6.49
N ASP A 117 -1.90 6.58 7.03
CA ASP A 117 -2.76 7.75 6.85
C ASP A 117 -2.56 8.42 5.49
N THR A 118 -3.49 8.18 4.58
CA THR A 118 -3.52 8.77 3.24
C THR A 118 -4.50 9.94 3.10
N SER A 119 -5.09 10.42 4.20
CA SER A 119 -6.15 11.44 4.19
C SER A 119 -5.76 12.78 3.57
N ARG A 120 -4.47 13.10 3.47
CA ARG A 120 -3.96 14.34 2.88
C ARG A 120 -3.38 14.17 1.47
N ILE A 121 -3.33 12.93 0.97
CA ILE A 121 -2.75 12.65 -0.35
C ILE A 121 -3.71 13.10 -1.44
N ILE A 122 -3.22 13.95 -2.33
CA ILE A 122 -3.94 14.50 -3.48
C ILE A 122 -3.65 13.69 -4.74
N ASP A 123 -2.40 13.28 -4.93
CA ASP A 123 -1.94 12.51 -6.08
C ASP A 123 -1.57 11.08 -5.66
N MET A 124 -2.41 10.12 -6.06
CA MET A 124 -2.27 8.69 -5.82
C MET A 124 -2.07 7.91 -7.13
N TRP A 125 -1.65 8.58 -8.22
CA TRP A 125 -1.45 7.93 -9.52
C TRP A 125 -0.56 6.69 -9.39
N GLY A 126 -1.08 5.52 -9.76
CA GLY A 126 -0.34 4.27 -9.74
C GLY A 126 0.21 3.86 -8.37
N LEU A 127 -0.35 4.34 -7.24
CA LEU A 127 0.18 4.14 -5.89
C LEU A 127 0.55 2.68 -5.59
N PHE A 128 -0.32 1.73 -5.96
CA PHE A 128 -0.14 0.28 -5.81
C PHE A 128 -0.12 -0.46 -7.15
N ARG A 129 0.20 0.24 -8.23
CA ARG A 129 0.27 -0.36 -9.57
C ARG A 129 1.17 -1.59 -9.58
N ALA A 130 0.73 -2.69 -10.18
CA ALA A 130 1.47 -3.94 -10.30
C ALA A 130 1.91 -4.57 -8.95
N CYS A 131 1.13 -4.35 -7.87
CA CYS A 131 1.29 -5.09 -6.62
C CYS A 131 0.64 -6.46 -6.75
N GLY A 132 1.33 -7.39 -7.44
CA GLY A 132 0.75 -8.66 -7.86
C GLY A 132 0.41 -9.64 -6.74
N ALA A 133 0.94 -9.46 -5.52
CA ALA A 133 0.60 -10.32 -4.38
C ALA A 133 -0.61 -9.82 -3.57
N LEU A 134 -1.19 -8.65 -3.89
CA LEU A 134 -2.41 -8.21 -3.22
C LEU A 134 -3.59 -9.11 -3.60
N THR A 135 -4.28 -9.64 -2.58
CA THR A 135 -5.50 -10.44 -2.73
C THR A 135 -6.77 -9.66 -2.39
N SER A 136 -6.63 -8.49 -1.77
CA SER A 136 -7.73 -7.56 -1.50
C SER A 136 -7.28 -6.12 -1.69
N ILE A 137 -8.21 -5.26 -2.13
CA ILE A 137 -7.94 -3.82 -2.20
C ILE A 137 -7.84 -3.24 -0.78
N PRO A 138 -6.72 -2.57 -0.42
CA PRO A 138 -6.65 -1.83 0.83
C PRO A 138 -7.57 -0.60 0.76
N MET A 139 -8.55 -0.53 1.66
CA MET A 139 -9.52 0.56 1.73
C MET A 139 -8.91 1.81 2.37
N ILE A 140 -7.90 2.39 1.71
CA ILE A 140 -7.22 3.60 2.14
C ILE A 140 -8.12 4.84 2.04
N LYS A 141 -7.81 5.90 2.79
CA LYS A 141 -8.55 7.16 2.73
C LYS A 141 -8.27 7.88 1.41
N THR A 142 -9.32 8.30 0.72
CA THR A 142 -9.24 8.97 -0.59
C THR A 142 -9.97 10.31 -0.62
N ASP A 143 -10.38 10.84 0.53
CA ASP A 143 -11.25 12.01 0.64
C ASP A 143 -10.71 13.28 -0.05
N ASN A 144 -9.40 13.43 -0.14
CA ASN A 144 -8.73 14.54 -0.80
C ASN A 144 -8.07 14.15 -2.14
N ALA A 145 -8.21 12.91 -2.59
CA ALA A 145 -7.58 12.45 -3.82
C ALA A 145 -8.17 13.16 -5.05
N GLN A 146 -7.31 13.66 -5.92
CA GLN A 146 -7.65 14.24 -7.22
C GLN A 146 -7.19 13.39 -8.39
N ASP A 147 -6.15 12.57 -8.19
CA ASP A 147 -5.63 11.66 -9.21
C ASP A 147 -5.48 10.26 -8.61
N VAL A 148 -6.32 9.33 -9.05
CA VAL A 148 -6.28 7.90 -8.71
C VAL A 148 -6.09 7.04 -9.96
N GLN A 149 -5.66 7.63 -11.07
CA GLN A 149 -5.43 6.90 -12.31
C GLN A 149 -4.44 5.75 -12.08
N PHE A 150 -4.77 4.57 -12.61
CA PHE A 150 -3.91 3.37 -12.55
C PHE A 150 -3.54 2.92 -11.13
N MET A 151 -4.26 3.37 -10.09
CA MET A 151 -3.89 3.14 -8.68
C MET A 151 -3.70 1.66 -8.35
N PHE A 152 -4.54 0.78 -8.89
CA PHE A 152 -4.49 -0.67 -8.75
C PHE A 152 -4.32 -1.41 -10.09
N GLU A 153 -3.80 -0.73 -11.11
CA GLU A 153 -3.54 -1.35 -12.40
C GLU A 153 -2.58 -2.54 -12.25
N TYR A 154 -2.85 -3.65 -12.91
CA TYR A 154 -2.06 -4.91 -12.86
C TYR A 154 -2.00 -5.58 -11.47
N CYS A 155 -2.93 -5.32 -10.57
CA CYS A 155 -3.11 -6.11 -9.35
C CYS A 155 -3.92 -7.38 -9.66
N TYR A 156 -3.33 -8.30 -10.40
CA TYR A 156 -4.02 -9.42 -11.07
C TYR A 156 -4.75 -10.37 -10.13
N TYR A 157 -4.25 -10.58 -8.90
CA TYR A 157 -4.73 -11.60 -7.97
C TYR A 157 -5.70 -11.07 -6.91
N VAL A 158 -6.16 -9.84 -7.05
CA VAL A 158 -7.20 -9.29 -6.17
C VAL A 158 -8.48 -10.11 -6.30
N GLU A 159 -9.03 -10.53 -5.17
CA GLU A 159 -10.28 -11.30 -5.07
C GLU A 159 -11.45 -10.44 -4.60
N THR A 160 -11.17 -9.41 -3.78
CA THR A 160 -12.22 -8.61 -3.12
C THR A 160 -11.85 -7.14 -2.99
N GLY A 161 -12.87 -6.29 -2.86
CA GLY A 161 -12.74 -4.87 -2.52
C GLY A 161 -12.65 -3.92 -3.72
N ILE A 162 -12.70 -4.44 -4.96
CA ILE A 162 -12.70 -3.61 -6.17
C ILE A 162 -13.97 -2.74 -6.20
N LEU A 163 -15.14 -3.35 -5.99
CA LEU A 163 -16.42 -2.65 -5.95
C LEU A 163 -16.53 -1.70 -4.75
N ASP A 164 -16.00 -2.10 -3.60
CA ASP A 164 -16.04 -1.26 -2.39
C ASP A 164 -15.20 0.01 -2.60
N MET A 165 -14.00 -0.11 -3.15
CA MET A 165 -13.15 1.04 -3.47
C MET A 165 -13.78 1.91 -4.56
N TYR A 166 -14.34 1.32 -5.61
CA TYR A 166 -15.07 2.05 -6.63
C TYR A 166 -16.22 2.87 -6.03
N ASN A 167 -17.02 2.24 -5.17
CA ASN A 167 -18.12 2.90 -4.48
C ASN A 167 -17.61 4.05 -3.58
N GLN A 168 -16.53 3.83 -2.81
CA GLN A 168 -15.90 4.86 -2.01
C GLN A 168 -15.49 6.06 -2.87
N LEU A 169 -14.77 5.84 -3.98
CA LEU A 169 -14.28 6.88 -4.87
C LEU A 169 -15.41 7.68 -5.56
N THR A 170 -16.54 7.02 -5.86
CA THR A 170 -17.63 7.65 -6.61
C THR A 170 -18.70 8.30 -5.72
N THR A 171 -18.79 7.90 -4.46
CA THR A 171 -19.82 8.42 -3.51
C THR A 171 -19.27 9.39 -2.47
N GLN A 172 -17.94 9.57 -2.39
CA GLN A 172 -17.36 10.58 -1.50
C GLN A 172 -17.76 12.00 -1.91
N ALA A 173 -17.71 12.96 -0.97
CA ALA A 173 -18.20 14.32 -1.17
C ALA A 173 -17.54 15.06 -2.36
N ALA A 174 -16.31 14.73 -2.69
CA ALA A 174 -15.57 15.23 -3.85
C ALA A 174 -14.90 14.07 -4.58
N PRO A 175 -15.59 13.38 -5.51
CA PRO A 175 -14.98 12.31 -6.30
C PRO A 175 -13.75 12.80 -7.08
N PRO A 176 -12.68 11.98 -7.18
CA PRO A 176 -11.48 12.39 -7.89
C PRO A 176 -11.78 12.63 -9.37
N PRO A 177 -11.34 13.77 -9.95
CA PRO A 177 -11.57 14.07 -11.35
C PRO A 177 -10.74 13.19 -12.31
N LEU A 178 -9.62 12.62 -11.84
CA LEU A 178 -8.73 11.78 -12.62
C LEU A 178 -8.74 10.34 -12.05
N TYR A 179 -9.40 9.42 -12.74
CA TYR A 179 -9.65 8.04 -12.28
C TYR A 179 -9.50 6.97 -13.36
N GLN A 180 -9.18 7.36 -14.59
CA GLN A 180 -9.10 6.43 -15.71
C GLN A 180 -8.12 5.28 -15.41
N GLY A 181 -8.54 4.06 -15.73
CA GLY A 181 -7.72 2.88 -15.58
C GLY A 181 -7.36 2.51 -14.12
N CYS A 182 -8.05 3.08 -13.12
CA CYS A 182 -7.78 2.81 -11.71
C CYS A 182 -7.69 1.31 -11.40
N PHE A 183 -8.50 0.49 -12.07
CA PHE A 183 -8.58 -0.96 -11.89
C PHE A 183 -8.26 -1.76 -13.16
N THR A 184 -7.49 -1.19 -14.09
CA THR A 184 -7.09 -1.89 -15.33
C THR A 184 -6.37 -3.20 -14.97
N PHE A 185 -6.85 -4.33 -15.50
CA PHE A 185 -6.35 -5.67 -15.20
C PHE A 185 -6.30 -6.03 -13.71
N CYS A 186 -7.05 -5.32 -12.85
CA CYS A 186 -7.16 -5.67 -11.44
C CYS A 186 -8.08 -6.88 -11.27
N GLY A 187 -7.66 -7.89 -10.50
CA GLY A 187 -8.44 -9.09 -10.21
C GLY A 187 -8.68 -10.05 -11.39
N THR A 188 -7.99 -9.86 -12.52
CA THR A 188 -8.29 -10.62 -13.75
C THR A 188 -7.85 -12.08 -13.74
N TYR A 189 -7.03 -12.50 -12.75
CA TYR A 189 -6.59 -13.89 -12.58
C TYR A 189 -7.37 -14.65 -11.50
N THR A 190 -8.42 -14.05 -10.94
CA THR A 190 -9.33 -14.67 -9.98
C THR A 190 -10.77 -14.59 -10.48
N GLU A 191 -11.60 -15.57 -10.13
CA GLU A 191 -13.02 -15.55 -10.51
C GLU A 191 -13.76 -14.39 -9.83
N SER A 192 -13.54 -14.19 -8.52
CA SER A 192 -14.19 -13.14 -7.73
C SER A 192 -13.77 -11.75 -8.20
N GLY A 193 -12.48 -11.50 -8.37
CA GLY A 193 -11.96 -10.22 -8.82
C GLY A 193 -12.40 -9.88 -10.24
N THR A 194 -12.43 -10.87 -11.14
CA THR A 194 -12.97 -10.69 -12.51
C THR A 194 -14.45 -10.34 -12.47
N ALA A 195 -15.23 -10.99 -11.60
CA ALA A 195 -16.66 -10.70 -11.46
C ALA A 195 -16.91 -9.28 -10.93
N GLU A 196 -16.14 -8.81 -9.93
CA GLU A 196 -16.22 -7.43 -9.44
C GLU A 196 -15.77 -6.43 -10.51
N ASN A 197 -14.61 -6.64 -11.15
CA ASN A 197 -14.06 -5.73 -12.14
C ASN A 197 -15.01 -5.55 -13.34
N ASN A 198 -15.66 -6.62 -13.80
CA ASN A 198 -16.60 -6.56 -14.93
C ASN A 198 -17.87 -5.73 -14.65
N GLN A 199 -18.18 -5.44 -13.39
CA GLN A 199 -19.30 -4.57 -13.01
C GLN A 199 -18.95 -3.07 -13.13
N LEU A 200 -17.66 -2.73 -13.21
CA LEU A 200 -17.23 -1.34 -13.33
C LEU A 200 -17.49 -0.77 -14.73
N PRO A 201 -17.76 0.55 -14.84
CA PRO A 201 -17.71 1.25 -16.12
C PRO A 201 -16.34 1.07 -16.80
N ALA A 202 -16.34 0.93 -18.15
CA ALA A 202 -15.11 0.65 -18.91
C ALA A 202 -13.95 1.60 -18.58
N ILE A 203 -14.22 2.89 -18.42
CA ILE A 203 -13.20 3.92 -18.16
C ILE A 203 -12.43 3.70 -16.84
N TRP A 204 -12.98 2.93 -15.89
CA TRP A 204 -12.29 2.59 -14.64
C TRP A 204 -11.35 1.40 -14.78
N ARG A 205 -11.51 0.61 -15.84
CA ARG A 205 -10.81 -0.67 -16.07
C ARG A 205 -10.05 -0.75 -17.41
N THR A 206 -9.94 0.38 -18.14
CA THR A 206 -9.23 0.47 -19.45
C THR A 206 -8.21 1.60 -19.47
#